data_221c3e208bb804072dff5a5444ff9dc0
#
_entry.id   221c3e208bb804072dff5a5444ff9dc0
#
_cell.length_a   1.000
_cell.length_b   1.000
_cell.length_c   1.000
_cell.angle_alpha   90.00
_cell.angle_beta   90.00
_cell.angle_gamma   90.00
#
_symmetry.space_group_name_H-M   'P 1'
#
loop_
_entity.id
_entity.type
_entity.pdbx_description
1 polymer ?
#
loop_
_entity_poly.entity_id
_entity_poly.type
_entity_poly.pdbx_seq_one_letter_code
_entity_poly.pdbx_strand_id
1 'polypeptide(L)'
;EVQQLVADQIIDFFKTNPNYTVASIGQNDGNGDPASEDYANWCECDDCKKFATDFTQAMMKFAKIIGQKIEKQCPGKSIMFYGYFPTFTAPDTTALKAEDNVVMMLCKEGGLTRFIRNGNLFNAAIGQPQFKDNYQAWKDLGYQIYEWNCPGAASDKWKDMFWIQGEVFLDNLKWLKQNGTQYLCMDQGPNPAYERADGYMDIRWPLWYVSAKGMWDCNLSFEDILMPACKRFKAV
;
A
#
# COMPACT_ATOMS: atom_id res chain seq x y z
N GLU A 1 0.32 25.90 -11.35
CA GLU A 1 1.56 26.26 -10.58
C GLU A 1 2.04 25.07 -9.74
N VAL A 2 1.22 24.52 -8.85
CA VAL A 2 1.61 23.40 -7.94
C VAL A 2 2.14 22.18 -8.72
N GLN A 3 1.45 21.78 -9.77
CA GLN A 3 1.87 20.64 -10.61
C GLN A 3 3.24 20.86 -11.26
N GLN A 4 3.58 22.08 -11.61
CA GLN A 4 4.91 22.41 -12.15
C GLN A 4 5.97 22.34 -11.05
N LEU A 5 5.69 22.95 -9.90
CA LEU A 5 6.60 22.94 -8.76
C LEU A 5 6.94 21.50 -8.32
N VAL A 6 5.93 20.65 -8.18
CA VAL A 6 6.14 19.24 -7.79
C VAL A 6 6.91 18.47 -8.85
N ALA A 7 6.60 18.66 -10.13
CA ALA A 7 7.33 18.03 -11.22
C ALA A 7 8.81 18.47 -11.23
N ASP A 8 9.09 19.73 -11.07
CA ASP A 8 10.46 20.27 -11.05
C ASP A 8 11.27 19.70 -9.89
N GLN A 9 10.67 19.62 -8.69
CA GLN A 9 11.32 19.01 -7.52
C GLN A 9 11.65 17.52 -7.75
N ILE A 10 10.74 16.76 -8.35
CA ILE A 10 10.96 15.35 -8.64
C ILE A 10 12.02 15.16 -9.73
N ILE A 11 12.02 16.01 -10.76
CA ILE A 11 13.04 15.98 -11.80
C ILE A 11 14.42 16.24 -11.21
N ASP A 12 14.55 17.25 -10.35
CA ASP A 12 15.80 17.56 -9.67
C ASP A 12 16.24 16.42 -8.75
N PHE A 13 15.29 15.79 -8.04
CA PHE A 13 15.56 14.60 -7.25
C PHE A 13 16.12 13.46 -8.09
N PHE A 14 15.54 13.12 -9.22
CA PHE A 14 16.03 12.05 -10.10
C PHE A 14 17.37 12.37 -10.73
N LYS A 15 17.62 13.63 -11.09
CA LYS A 15 18.92 14.08 -11.62
C LYS A 15 20.03 13.95 -10.56
N THR A 16 19.71 14.28 -9.32
CA THR A 16 20.64 14.21 -8.20
C THR A 16 20.83 12.79 -7.70
N ASN A 17 19.81 11.93 -7.85
CA ASN A 17 19.78 10.58 -7.36
C ASN A 17 19.43 9.57 -8.48
N PRO A 18 20.36 9.33 -9.43
CA PRO A 18 20.05 8.57 -10.64
C PRO A 18 19.68 7.10 -10.39
N ASN A 19 20.06 6.54 -9.25
CA ASN A 19 19.75 5.15 -8.87
C ASN A 19 18.30 4.94 -8.43
N TYR A 20 17.58 5.99 -8.07
CA TYR A 20 16.15 5.87 -7.76
C TYR A 20 15.32 5.82 -9.03
N THR A 21 14.36 4.92 -9.07
CA THR A 21 13.50 4.70 -10.24
C THR A 21 12.07 5.19 -10.04
N VAL A 22 11.65 5.35 -8.79
CA VAL A 22 10.30 5.77 -8.42
C VAL A 22 10.36 6.89 -7.38
N ALA A 23 9.54 7.93 -7.56
CA ALA A 23 9.32 8.97 -6.56
C ALA A 23 7.84 8.97 -6.13
N SER A 24 7.59 9.15 -4.84
CA SER A 24 6.22 9.20 -4.31
C SER A 24 5.65 10.61 -4.35
N ILE A 25 4.40 10.71 -4.78
CA ILE A 25 3.55 11.91 -4.67
C ILE A 25 2.29 11.61 -3.85
N GLY A 26 2.43 10.68 -2.90
CA GLY A 26 1.30 10.25 -2.06
C GLY A 26 0.69 11.41 -1.26
N GLN A 27 -0.60 11.31 -1.02
CA GLN A 27 -1.31 12.21 -0.11
C GLN A 27 -0.86 11.99 1.33
N ASN A 28 -1.02 13.02 2.16
CA ASN A 28 -0.85 12.88 3.61
C ASN A 28 -1.95 11.99 4.21
N ASP A 29 -1.64 11.39 5.36
CA ASP A 29 -2.69 10.87 6.22
C ASP A 29 -3.70 11.98 6.51
N GLY A 30 -4.97 11.66 6.39
CA GLY A 30 -6.02 12.61 6.75
C GLY A 30 -5.93 12.99 8.22
N ASN A 31 -6.37 14.20 8.54
CA ASN A 31 -6.36 14.73 9.91
C ASN A 31 -7.44 14.13 10.82
N GLY A 32 -8.05 13.01 10.46
CA GLY A 32 -9.20 12.56 11.17
C GLY A 32 -9.48 11.08 11.15
N ASP A 33 -10.53 10.73 11.85
CA ASP A 33 -11.13 9.41 11.86
C ASP A 33 -11.51 9.00 10.43
N PRO A 34 -11.07 7.83 9.95
CA PRO A 34 -11.49 7.28 8.65
C PRO A 34 -13.01 7.16 8.50
N ALA A 35 -13.74 7.21 9.60
CA ALA A 35 -15.19 7.27 9.57
C ALA A 35 -15.74 8.71 9.46
N SER A 36 -14.90 9.74 9.50
CA SER A 36 -15.33 11.11 9.31
C SER A 36 -15.39 11.46 7.83
N GLU A 37 -16.42 12.17 7.44
CA GLU A 37 -16.57 12.70 6.08
C GLU A 37 -15.43 13.68 5.71
N ASP A 38 -14.64 14.10 6.67
CA ASP A 38 -13.50 15.02 6.53
C ASP A 38 -12.30 14.42 5.78
N TYR A 39 -12.23 13.12 5.59
CA TYR A 39 -11.20 12.48 4.77
C TYR A 39 -11.26 12.86 3.29
N ALA A 40 -12.40 13.28 2.84
CA ALA A 40 -12.63 13.69 1.47
C ALA A 40 -12.48 15.21 1.25
N ASN A 41 -12.07 15.97 2.28
CA ASN A 41 -11.94 17.41 2.21
C ASN A 41 -10.78 17.80 1.28
N TRP A 42 -11.09 17.92 0.02
CA TRP A 42 -10.26 18.58 -0.96
C TRP A 42 -10.85 19.95 -1.31
N CYS A 43 -10.06 20.79 -1.98
CA CYS A 43 -10.50 22.13 -2.32
C CYS A 43 -11.74 22.11 -3.23
N GLU A 44 -12.84 22.67 -2.75
CA GLU A 44 -14.11 22.72 -3.47
C GLU A 44 -14.35 24.05 -4.21
N CYS A 45 -13.32 24.85 -4.46
CA CYS A 45 -13.47 26.04 -5.30
C CYS A 45 -13.85 25.65 -6.73
N ASP A 46 -14.38 26.62 -7.47
CA ASP A 46 -14.88 26.39 -8.83
C ASP A 46 -13.82 25.80 -9.77
N ASP A 47 -12.56 26.17 -9.61
CA ASP A 47 -11.48 25.63 -10.45
C ASP A 47 -11.14 24.19 -10.12
N CYS A 48 -11.16 23.82 -8.84
CA CYS A 48 -10.97 22.42 -8.42
C CYS A 48 -12.16 21.54 -8.85
N LYS A 49 -13.39 22.03 -8.72
CA LYS A 49 -14.58 21.32 -9.20
C LYS A 49 -14.61 21.13 -10.72
N LYS A 50 -14.06 22.08 -11.48
CA LYS A 50 -13.83 21.90 -12.92
C LYS A 50 -12.71 20.93 -13.24
N PHE A 51 -11.70 20.85 -12.37
CA PHE A 51 -10.57 19.95 -12.55
C PHE A 51 -10.96 18.49 -12.34
N ALA A 52 -11.74 18.17 -11.30
CA ALA A 52 -12.15 16.80 -10.99
C ALA A 52 -13.50 16.78 -10.27
N THR A 53 -14.21 15.65 -10.34
CA THR A 53 -15.49 15.45 -9.67
C THR A 53 -15.34 14.99 -8.23
N ASP A 54 -14.20 14.37 -7.91
CA ASP A 54 -13.88 13.84 -6.60
C ASP A 54 -12.36 13.81 -6.39
N PHE A 55 -11.95 13.51 -5.16
CA PHE A 55 -10.53 13.50 -4.78
C PHE A 55 -9.71 12.43 -5.53
N THR A 56 -10.30 11.25 -5.76
CA THR A 56 -9.61 10.17 -6.51
C THR A 56 -9.27 10.62 -7.92
N GLN A 57 -10.25 11.19 -8.64
CA GLN A 57 -10.01 11.74 -9.98
C GLN A 57 -9.02 12.90 -9.97
N ALA A 58 -9.06 13.75 -8.92
CA ALA A 58 -8.10 14.84 -8.78
C ALA A 58 -6.67 14.29 -8.66
N MET A 59 -6.45 13.28 -7.83
CA MET A 59 -5.16 12.63 -7.67
C MET A 59 -4.69 11.92 -8.94
N MET A 60 -5.57 11.23 -9.65
CA MET A 60 -5.24 10.58 -10.92
C MET A 60 -4.81 11.61 -11.98
N LYS A 61 -5.56 12.70 -12.13
CA LYS A 61 -5.22 13.78 -13.08
C LYS A 61 -3.91 14.47 -12.69
N PHE A 62 -3.71 14.70 -11.41
CA PHE A 62 -2.47 15.28 -10.88
C PHE A 62 -1.28 14.37 -11.18
N ALA A 63 -1.37 13.09 -10.87
CA ALA A 63 -0.34 12.10 -11.14
C ALA A 63 -0.05 12.00 -12.66
N LYS A 64 -1.10 11.97 -13.49
CA LYS A 64 -0.97 11.94 -14.94
C LYS A 64 -0.15 13.11 -15.47
N ILE A 65 -0.49 14.33 -15.06
CA ILE A 65 0.21 15.55 -15.51
C ILE A 65 1.69 15.54 -15.08
N ILE A 66 1.97 15.10 -13.86
CA ILE A 66 3.35 15.01 -13.36
C ILE A 66 4.08 13.89 -14.10
N GLY A 67 3.48 12.71 -14.26
CA GLY A 67 4.06 11.59 -14.99
C GLY A 67 4.51 11.98 -16.39
N GLN A 68 3.64 12.68 -17.15
CA GLN A 68 3.97 13.16 -18.48
C GLN A 68 5.15 14.14 -18.51
N LYS A 69 5.33 14.96 -17.47
CA LYS A 69 6.48 15.87 -17.36
C LYS A 69 7.76 15.11 -17.01
N ILE A 70 7.66 14.13 -16.11
CA ILE A 70 8.78 13.27 -15.73
C ILE A 70 9.27 12.46 -16.93
N GLU A 71 8.37 11.84 -17.70
CA GLU A 71 8.74 11.03 -18.87
C GLU A 71 9.57 11.85 -19.89
N LYS A 72 9.21 13.12 -20.08
CA LYS A 72 9.94 14.00 -21.01
C LYS A 72 11.36 14.33 -20.56
N GLN A 73 11.62 14.45 -19.26
CA GLN A 73 12.89 14.94 -18.73
C GLN A 73 13.73 13.85 -18.05
N CYS A 74 13.10 12.81 -17.58
CA CYS A 74 13.71 11.67 -16.89
C CYS A 74 13.09 10.36 -17.41
N PRO A 75 13.28 9.99 -18.69
CA PRO A 75 12.66 8.82 -19.27
C PRO A 75 13.03 7.55 -18.50
N GLY A 76 12.08 6.66 -18.33
CA GLY A 76 12.22 5.43 -17.55
C GLY A 76 12.15 5.62 -16.03
N LYS A 77 11.81 6.82 -15.55
CA LYS A 77 11.49 7.08 -14.15
C LYS A 77 9.98 7.14 -13.97
N SER A 78 9.53 6.64 -12.81
CA SER A 78 8.11 6.57 -12.48
C SER A 78 7.77 7.43 -11.26
N ILE A 79 6.51 7.80 -11.16
CA ILE A 79 5.93 8.37 -9.96
C ILE A 79 4.88 7.42 -9.39
N MET A 80 4.68 7.51 -8.09
CA MET A 80 3.77 6.67 -7.35
C MET A 80 2.83 7.50 -6.49
N PHE A 81 1.52 7.19 -6.53
CA PHE A 81 0.55 7.71 -5.59
C PHE A 81 -0.13 6.58 -4.84
N TYR A 82 -0.84 6.89 -3.76
CA TYR A 82 -1.47 5.88 -2.92
C TYR A 82 -2.94 5.67 -3.28
N GLY A 83 -3.34 4.40 -3.40
CA GLY A 83 -4.73 3.96 -3.29
C GLY A 83 -5.05 3.73 -1.82
N TYR A 84 -5.40 4.79 -1.09
CA TYR A 84 -5.47 4.83 0.35
C TYR A 84 -6.64 5.70 0.82
N PHE A 85 -7.47 5.22 1.75
CA PHE A 85 -8.68 5.91 2.22
C PHE A 85 -9.54 6.46 1.05
N PRO A 86 -9.65 7.76 0.83
CA PRO A 86 -10.54 8.28 -0.21
C PRO A 86 -10.15 7.86 -1.63
N THR A 87 -8.90 7.48 -1.86
CA THR A 87 -8.40 7.02 -3.16
C THR A 87 -8.31 5.49 -3.26
N PHE A 88 -8.79 4.75 -2.25
CA PHE A 88 -8.74 3.29 -2.27
C PHE A 88 -9.64 2.69 -3.37
N THR A 89 -10.84 3.21 -3.50
CA THR A 89 -11.81 2.74 -4.51
C THR A 89 -11.49 3.33 -5.88
N ALA A 90 -11.30 2.46 -6.87
CA ALA A 90 -11.14 2.88 -8.24
C ALA A 90 -12.40 3.61 -8.72
N PRO A 91 -12.27 4.72 -9.47
CA PRO A 91 -13.43 5.41 -10.00
C PRO A 91 -14.08 4.62 -11.13
N ASP A 92 -15.39 4.71 -11.24
CA ASP A 92 -16.15 4.14 -12.35
C ASP A 92 -15.99 5.03 -13.60
N THR A 93 -14.80 5.02 -14.18
CA THR A 93 -14.51 5.76 -15.41
C THR A 93 -13.34 5.17 -16.17
N THR A 94 -13.50 5.05 -17.47
CA THR A 94 -12.39 4.67 -18.38
C THR A 94 -11.65 5.90 -18.95
N ALA A 95 -12.08 7.10 -18.60
CA ALA A 95 -11.52 8.34 -19.14
C ALA A 95 -10.13 8.68 -18.56
N LEU A 96 -9.80 8.11 -17.41
CA LEU A 96 -8.57 8.39 -16.69
C LEU A 96 -7.67 7.14 -16.64
N LYS A 97 -7.24 6.68 -17.81
CA LYS A 97 -6.24 5.59 -17.87
C LYS A 97 -4.89 6.06 -17.35
N ALA A 98 -4.14 5.13 -16.79
CA ALA A 98 -2.79 5.37 -16.34
C ALA A 98 -1.86 5.79 -17.49
N GLU A 99 -0.87 6.59 -17.18
CA GLU A 99 0.34 6.72 -17.99
C GLU A 99 1.30 5.59 -17.60
N ASP A 100 2.12 5.11 -18.52
CA ASP A 100 3.01 3.95 -18.32
C ASP A 100 3.99 4.13 -17.16
N ASN A 101 4.33 5.38 -16.85
CA ASN A 101 5.23 5.72 -15.76
C ASN A 101 4.51 6.19 -14.47
N VAL A 102 3.20 5.97 -14.36
CA VAL A 102 2.44 6.24 -13.15
C VAL A 102 2.03 4.92 -12.51
N VAL A 103 2.57 4.64 -11.33
CA VAL A 103 2.26 3.45 -10.56
C VAL A 103 1.39 3.78 -9.36
N MET A 104 0.62 2.83 -8.89
CA MET A 104 -0.22 2.97 -7.72
C MET A 104 0.28 2.06 -6.60
N MET A 105 0.42 2.59 -5.40
CA MET A 105 0.58 1.83 -4.17
C MET A 105 -0.80 1.59 -3.56
N LEU A 106 -1.38 0.44 -3.78
CA LEU A 106 -2.66 0.09 -3.20
C LEU A 106 -2.47 -0.35 -1.75
N CYS A 107 -3.01 0.42 -0.85
CA CYS A 107 -2.88 0.16 0.58
C CYS A 107 -3.98 -0.78 1.04
N LYS A 108 -3.58 -1.95 1.50
CA LYS A 108 -4.50 -2.86 2.16
C LYS A 108 -4.78 -2.35 3.56
N GLU A 109 -5.83 -1.58 3.68
CA GLU A 109 -6.11 -0.78 4.83
C GLU A 109 -7.45 -1.11 5.49
N GLY A 110 -7.67 -0.55 6.67
CA GLY A 110 -8.95 -0.61 7.37
C GLY A 110 -9.36 -1.98 7.86
N GLY A 111 -9.15 -2.99 7.06
CA GLY A 111 -9.34 -4.37 7.44
C GLY A 111 -8.37 -4.82 8.53
N LEU A 112 -7.22 -4.22 8.60
CA LEU A 112 -6.15 -4.65 9.50
C LEU A 112 -6.40 -4.28 10.95
N THR A 113 -6.77 -3.04 11.17
CA THR A 113 -7.02 -2.54 12.52
C THR A 113 -8.29 -3.12 13.13
N ARG A 114 -9.26 -3.46 12.30
CA ARG A 114 -10.54 -3.98 12.76
C ARG A 114 -10.65 -5.49 12.73
N PHE A 115 -9.86 -6.15 11.87
CA PHE A 115 -10.10 -7.55 11.55
C PHE A 115 -8.83 -8.33 11.30
N ILE A 116 -8.11 -8.54 12.34
CA ILE A 116 -6.97 -9.44 12.32
C ILE A 116 -7.36 -10.85 11.87
N ARG A 117 -8.61 -11.21 12.03
CA ARG A 117 -9.19 -12.47 11.50
C ARG A 117 -9.23 -12.51 9.97
N ASN A 118 -8.98 -11.41 9.32
CA ASN A 118 -9.46 -11.15 7.97
C ASN A 118 -8.35 -10.78 7.03
N GLY A 119 -7.13 -11.17 7.35
CA GLY A 119 -5.99 -10.99 6.48
C GLY A 119 -6.13 -11.64 5.11
N ASN A 120 -7.09 -12.54 4.92
CA ASN A 120 -7.21 -13.27 3.66
C ASN A 120 -7.94 -12.46 2.59
N LEU A 121 -7.27 -12.17 1.50
CA LEU A 121 -7.82 -11.50 0.32
C LEU A 121 -8.96 -12.30 -0.34
N PHE A 122 -9.01 -13.59 -0.11
CA PHE A 122 -9.96 -14.49 -0.75
C PHE A 122 -11.26 -14.65 0.03
N ASN A 123 -11.30 -14.28 1.30
CA ASN A 123 -12.49 -14.46 2.12
C ASN A 123 -13.27 -13.14 2.23
N ALA A 124 -14.23 -12.98 1.33
CA ALA A 124 -15.08 -11.81 1.27
C ALA A 124 -15.95 -11.59 2.52
N ALA A 125 -16.24 -12.66 3.28
CA ALA A 125 -17.08 -12.56 4.46
C ALA A 125 -16.36 -12.01 5.69
N ILE A 126 -15.05 -12.14 5.69
CA ILE A 126 -14.21 -11.83 6.85
C ILE A 126 -13.03 -10.88 6.56
N GLY A 127 -12.76 -10.47 5.33
CA GLY A 127 -11.63 -9.61 4.96
C GLY A 127 -12.04 -8.22 4.49
N GLN A 128 -11.24 -7.66 3.64
CA GLN A 128 -11.65 -6.57 2.77
C GLN A 128 -12.27 -7.17 1.50
N PRO A 129 -13.57 -7.41 1.46
CA PRO A 129 -14.21 -8.09 0.32
C PRO A 129 -13.99 -7.31 -0.99
N GLN A 130 -13.83 -6.01 -0.88
CA GLN A 130 -13.65 -5.11 -2.00
C GLN A 130 -12.19 -4.99 -2.47
N PHE A 131 -11.21 -5.56 -1.74
CA PHE A 131 -9.80 -5.39 -2.11
C PHE A 131 -9.50 -5.98 -3.49
N LYS A 132 -9.96 -7.20 -3.75
CA LYS A 132 -9.74 -7.87 -5.05
C LYS A 132 -10.42 -7.13 -6.19
N ASP A 133 -11.65 -6.69 -5.98
CA ASP A 133 -12.41 -5.97 -6.98
C ASP A 133 -11.77 -4.61 -7.27
N ASN A 134 -11.36 -3.88 -6.24
CA ASN A 134 -10.60 -2.65 -6.40
C ASN A 134 -9.24 -2.86 -7.07
N TYR A 135 -8.51 -3.89 -6.68
CA TYR A 135 -7.25 -4.24 -7.33
C TYR A 135 -7.44 -4.46 -8.83
N GLN A 136 -8.48 -5.23 -9.20
CA GLN A 136 -8.78 -5.47 -10.61
C GLN A 136 -9.25 -4.20 -11.32
N ALA A 137 -10.11 -3.41 -10.71
CA ALA A 137 -10.59 -2.15 -11.28
C ALA A 137 -9.44 -1.17 -11.56
N TRP A 138 -8.48 -1.05 -10.66
CA TRP A 138 -7.28 -0.24 -10.89
C TRP A 138 -6.39 -0.80 -12.00
N LYS A 139 -6.26 -2.12 -12.10
CA LYS A 139 -5.55 -2.76 -13.23
C LYS A 139 -6.25 -2.50 -14.57
N ASP A 140 -7.56 -2.55 -14.60
CA ASP A 140 -8.36 -2.30 -15.83
C ASP A 140 -8.20 -0.85 -16.32
N LEU A 141 -7.89 0.09 -15.41
CA LEU A 141 -7.48 1.44 -15.74
C LEU A 141 -6.03 1.54 -16.25
N GLY A 142 -5.29 0.42 -16.26
CA GLY A 142 -3.92 0.36 -16.77
C GLY A 142 -2.83 0.60 -15.73
N TYR A 143 -3.16 0.76 -14.46
CA TYR A 143 -2.14 1.00 -13.44
C TYR A 143 -1.34 -0.27 -13.14
N GLN A 144 -0.02 -0.12 -13.07
CA GLN A 144 0.84 -1.06 -12.38
C GLN A 144 0.63 -0.89 -10.87
N ILE A 145 0.33 -1.99 -10.18
CA ILE A 145 -0.01 -1.94 -8.76
C ILE A 145 1.16 -2.46 -7.94
N TYR A 146 1.60 -1.62 -7.00
CA TYR A 146 2.40 -1.99 -5.84
C TYR A 146 1.43 -2.17 -4.66
N GLU A 147 1.80 -2.97 -3.69
CA GLU A 147 0.96 -3.18 -2.52
C GLU A 147 1.66 -2.72 -1.25
N TRP A 148 0.94 -1.98 -0.43
CA TRP A 148 1.35 -1.65 0.93
C TRP A 148 0.47 -2.39 1.92
N ASN A 149 1.10 -3.19 2.74
CA ASN A 149 0.43 -4.03 3.74
C ASN A 149 0.90 -3.66 5.14
N CYS A 150 -0.03 -3.59 6.06
CA CYS A 150 0.23 -3.30 7.46
C CYS A 150 -0.27 -4.44 8.37
N PRO A 151 0.30 -5.65 8.28
CA PRO A 151 -0.19 -6.82 8.99
C PRO A 151 0.03 -6.74 10.50
N GLY A 152 0.89 -5.83 10.93
CA GLY A 152 1.26 -5.66 12.33
C GLY A 152 0.53 -4.54 13.07
N ALA A 153 -0.25 -3.70 12.38
CA ALA A 153 -1.02 -2.65 13.02
C ALA A 153 -2.20 -3.25 13.82
N ALA A 154 -1.90 -3.75 14.99
CA ALA A 154 -2.94 -4.06 15.95
C ALA A 154 -3.46 -2.77 16.56
N SER A 155 -4.77 -2.63 16.65
CA SER A 155 -5.37 -1.58 17.46
C SER A 155 -4.86 -1.68 18.90
N ASP A 156 -4.86 -0.57 19.62
CA ASP A 156 -4.46 -0.50 21.03
C ASP A 156 -5.12 -1.54 21.93
N LYS A 157 -6.26 -2.07 21.52
CA LYS A 157 -7.04 -3.06 22.28
C LYS A 157 -6.49 -4.50 22.18
N TRP A 158 -5.57 -4.77 21.25
CA TRP A 158 -5.13 -6.13 20.94
C TRP A 158 -3.61 -6.30 20.99
N LYS A 159 -2.90 -5.39 21.63
CA LYS A 159 -1.42 -5.33 21.69
C LYS A 159 -0.78 -6.62 22.19
N ASP A 160 -1.46 -7.34 23.06
CA ASP A 160 -0.93 -8.49 23.77
C ASP A 160 -1.34 -9.83 23.16
N MET A 161 -2.06 -9.82 22.01
CA MET A 161 -2.47 -11.05 21.38
C MET A 161 -1.45 -11.54 20.35
N PHE A 162 -1.14 -12.81 20.45
CA PHE A 162 -0.34 -13.54 19.48
C PHE A 162 -1.14 -13.77 18.19
N TRP A 163 -0.75 -13.10 17.12
CA TRP A 163 -1.43 -13.21 15.82
C TRP A 163 -0.58 -14.05 14.87
N ILE A 164 -1.07 -15.23 14.54
CA ILE A 164 -0.47 -16.07 13.50
C ILE A 164 -1.28 -15.88 12.23
N GLN A 165 -0.84 -15.02 11.35
CA GLN A 165 -1.42 -14.81 10.01
C GLN A 165 -0.51 -15.35 8.90
N GLY A 166 0.48 -16.13 9.24
CA GLY A 166 1.53 -16.52 8.32
C GLY A 166 1.01 -17.22 7.06
N GLU A 167 0.10 -18.16 7.19
CA GLU A 167 -0.49 -18.88 6.05
C GLU A 167 -1.29 -17.92 5.16
N VAL A 168 -2.17 -17.13 5.79
CA VAL A 168 -2.99 -16.15 5.09
C VAL A 168 -2.13 -15.13 4.35
N PHE A 169 -1.04 -14.70 4.98
CA PHE A 169 -0.10 -13.77 4.36
C PHE A 169 0.58 -14.40 3.14
N LEU A 170 1.05 -15.63 3.25
CA LEU A 170 1.68 -16.36 2.14
C LEU A 170 0.71 -16.57 0.97
N ASP A 171 -0.55 -16.90 1.26
CA ASP A 171 -1.59 -17.02 0.23
C ASP A 171 -1.84 -15.69 -0.48
N ASN A 172 -1.88 -14.60 0.28
CA ASN A 172 -1.99 -13.26 -0.28
C ASN A 172 -0.81 -12.92 -1.19
N LEU A 173 0.42 -13.23 -0.78
CA LEU A 173 1.62 -13.02 -1.59
C LEU A 173 1.58 -13.80 -2.91
N LYS A 174 1.15 -15.07 -2.88
CA LYS A 174 0.99 -15.89 -4.08
C LYS A 174 -0.01 -15.26 -5.04
N TRP A 175 -1.14 -14.83 -4.51
CA TRP A 175 -2.18 -14.19 -5.31
C TRP A 175 -1.68 -12.87 -5.93
N LEU A 176 -1.05 -12.01 -5.15
CA LEU A 176 -0.49 -10.74 -5.61
C LEU A 176 0.53 -10.96 -6.73
N LYS A 177 1.44 -11.91 -6.56
CA LYS A 177 2.43 -12.27 -7.58
C LYS A 177 1.77 -12.79 -8.86
N GLN A 178 0.77 -13.67 -8.74
CA GLN A 178 0.01 -14.20 -9.88
C GLN A 178 -0.75 -13.10 -10.64
N ASN A 179 -1.14 -12.04 -9.95
CA ASN A 179 -1.82 -10.89 -10.55
C ASN A 179 -0.88 -9.77 -11.00
N GLY A 180 0.44 -9.97 -10.92
CA GLY A 180 1.44 -9.08 -11.49
C GLY A 180 1.92 -7.97 -10.57
N THR A 181 1.64 -8.03 -9.27
CA THR A 181 2.27 -7.14 -8.28
C THR A 181 3.76 -7.39 -8.24
N GLN A 182 4.55 -6.35 -8.46
CA GLN A 182 6.01 -6.45 -8.51
C GLN A 182 6.68 -6.02 -7.20
N TYR A 183 6.04 -5.15 -6.45
CA TYR A 183 6.58 -4.58 -5.23
C TYR A 183 5.57 -4.64 -4.11
N LEU A 184 6.07 -5.04 -2.96
CA LEU A 184 5.32 -5.07 -1.72
C LEU A 184 6.10 -4.28 -0.66
N CYS A 185 5.42 -3.34 -0.02
CA CYS A 185 5.90 -2.68 1.18
C CYS A 185 5.12 -3.22 2.39
N MET A 186 5.85 -3.56 3.45
CA MET A 186 5.23 -3.92 4.71
C MET A 186 5.55 -2.87 5.77
N ASP A 187 4.51 -2.25 6.27
CA ASP A 187 4.62 -1.42 7.46
C ASP A 187 4.56 -2.31 8.70
N GLN A 188 5.72 -2.70 9.15
CA GLN A 188 5.91 -3.51 10.36
C GLN A 188 6.82 -2.81 11.36
N GLY A 189 7.16 -1.57 11.08
CA GLY A 189 8.08 -0.83 11.91
C GLY A 189 7.57 -0.72 13.34
N PRO A 190 8.50 -0.76 14.29
CA PRO A 190 8.22 -0.32 15.63
C PRO A 190 7.76 1.13 15.55
N ASN A 191 6.49 1.37 15.82
CA ASN A 191 6.03 2.72 16.04
C ASN A 191 6.33 3.07 17.50
N PRO A 192 7.26 4.00 17.79
CA PRO A 192 7.60 4.36 19.18
C PRO A 192 6.38 4.78 20.01
N ALA A 193 5.33 5.27 19.37
CA ALA A 193 4.08 5.61 20.05
C ALA A 193 3.29 4.37 20.52
N TYR A 194 3.54 3.21 19.92
CA TYR A 194 2.90 1.94 20.24
C TYR A 194 3.88 0.95 20.90
N GLU A 195 5.14 1.30 20.97
CA GLU A 195 6.14 0.52 21.70
C GLU A 195 6.08 0.80 23.19
N ARG A 196 5.38 -0.05 23.87
CA ARG A 196 5.85 -0.33 25.23
C ARG A 196 7.10 -1.21 25.09
N ALA A 197 8.15 -0.84 25.82
CA ALA A 197 9.47 -1.47 25.78
C ALA A 197 9.48 -2.98 26.14
N ASP A 198 8.34 -3.59 26.33
CA ASP A 198 8.16 -4.82 27.07
C ASP A 198 7.70 -5.95 26.15
N GLY A 199 8.59 -6.43 25.28
CA GLY A 199 8.40 -7.74 24.65
C GLY A 199 7.52 -7.78 23.39
N TYR A 200 7.13 -6.63 22.82
CA TYR A 200 6.33 -6.58 21.59
C TYR A 200 7.01 -7.30 20.40
N MET A 201 8.32 -7.16 20.29
CA MET A 201 9.11 -7.86 19.28
C MET A 201 9.14 -9.37 19.52
N ASP A 202 9.17 -9.78 20.79
CA ASP A 202 9.30 -11.19 21.15
C ASP A 202 8.05 -12.00 20.80
N ILE A 203 6.88 -11.35 20.81
CA ILE A 203 5.61 -12.01 20.47
C ILE A 203 5.37 -12.03 18.96
N ARG A 204 5.88 -11.04 18.22
CA ARG A 204 5.57 -10.86 16.79
C ARG A 204 6.66 -11.29 15.83
N TRP A 205 7.86 -11.63 16.31
CA TRP A 205 8.95 -12.08 15.44
C TRP A 205 8.53 -13.21 14.48
N PRO A 206 7.64 -14.17 14.84
CA PRO A 206 7.27 -15.23 13.90
C PRO A 206 6.55 -14.68 12.68
N LEU A 207 5.65 -13.69 12.87
CA LEU A 207 4.97 -13.04 11.75
C LEU A 207 5.97 -12.33 10.85
N TRP A 208 6.89 -11.57 11.41
CA TRP A 208 7.90 -10.85 10.61
C TRP A 208 8.85 -11.79 9.89
N TYR A 209 9.24 -12.87 10.57
CA TYR A 209 10.13 -13.86 9.96
C TYR A 209 9.43 -14.56 8.77
N VAL A 210 8.16 -14.97 8.95
CA VAL A 210 7.35 -15.56 7.87
C VAL A 210 7.14 -14.56 6.74
N SER A 211 6.84 -13.32 7.07
CA SER A 211 6.65 -12.26 6.08
C SER A 211 7.91 -12.02 5.26
N ALA A 212 9.04 -11.83 5.90
CA ALA A 212 10.31 -11.59 5.21
C ALA A 212 10.70 -12.77 4.30
N LYS A 213 10.53 -14.00 4.78
CA LYS A 213 10.81 -15.20 3.99
C LYS A 213 9.84 -15.36 2.84
N GLY A 214 8.55 -15.15 3.07
CA GLY A 214 7.51 -15.24 2.04
C GLY A 214 7.63 -14.16 0.97
N MET A 215 8.02 -12.94 1.34
CA MET A 215 8.32 -11.86 0.38
C MET A 215 9.53 -12.21 -0.51
N TRP A 216 10.51 -12.93 0.03
CA TRP A 216 11.66 -13.41 -0.72
C TRP A 216 11.28 -14.58 -1.65
N ASP A 217 10.54 -15.56 -1.12
CA ASP A 217 10.04 -16.73 -1.87
C ASP A 217 8.61 -17.10 -1.40
N CYS A 218 7.63 -16.67 -2.15
CA CYS A 218 6.23 -16.92 -1.85
C CYS A 218 5.78 -18.37 -2.11
N ASN A 219 6.64 -19.24 -2.65
CA ASN A 219 6.32 -20.66 -2.82
C ASN A 219 6.52 -21.48 -1.54
N LEU A 220 7.25 -20.94 -0.58
CA LEU A 220 7.43 -21.59 0.72
C LEU A 220 6.10 -21.75 1.44
N SER A 221 5.93 -22.87 2.13
CA SER A 221 4.83 -23.05 3.06
C SER A 221 5.13 -22.42 4.42
N PHE A 222 4.10 -22.19 5.19
CA PHE A 222 4.26 -21.71 6.58
C PHE A 222 5.13 -22.66 7.41
N GLU A 223 4.95 -23.98 7.22
CA GLU A 223 5.72 -25.00 7.89
C GLU A 223 7.19 -24.98 7.48
N ASP A 224 7.50 -24.83 6.19
CA ASP A 224 8.87 -24.74 5.68
C ASP A 224 9.64 -23.56 6.29
N ILE A 225 8.94 -22.49 6.57
CA ILE A 225 9.53 -21.28 7.16
C ILE A 225 9.68 -21.43 8.68
N LEU A 226 8.62 -21.80 9.37
CA LEU A 226 8.57 -21.69 10.82
C LEU A 226 9.21 -22.90 11.53
N MET A 227 9.06 -24.11 10.99
CA MET A 227 9.60 -25.31 11.64
C MET A 227 11.11 -25.31 11.85
N PRO A 228 11.92 -24.88 10.87
CA PRO A 228 13.36 -24.75 11.09
C PRO A 228 13.73 -23.71 12.16
N ALA A 229 12.98 -22.61 12.21
CA ALA A 229 13.18 -21.58 13.23
C ALA A 229 12.85 -22.15 14.63
N CYS A 230 11.69 -22.77 14.81
CA CYS A 230 11.29 -23.38 16.08
C CYS A 230 12.27 -24.47 16.57
N LYS A 231 12.86 -25.25 15.65
CA LYS A 231 13.87 -26.25 16.01
C LYS A 231 15.14 -25.60 16.57
N ARG A 232 15.55 -24.45 16.04
CA ARG A 232 16.73 -23.72 16.55
C ARG A 232 16.49 -23.15 17.95
N PHE A 233 15.29 -22.70 18.26
CA PHE A 233 14.94 -22.21 19.59
C PHE A 233 14.74 -23.31 20.64
N LYS A 234 14.48 -24.55 20.24
CA LYS A 234 14.41 -25.70 21.17
C LYS A 234 15.78 -26.26 21.55
N ALA A 235 16.83 -25.84 20.89
CA ALA A 235 18.19 -26.30 21.15
C ALA A 235 18.94 -25.42 22.19
N VAL A 236 18.26 -24.51 22.83
CA VAL A 236 18.69 -23.69 23.97
C VAL A 236 17.84 -24.10 25.18
#